data_0348d288066680c494b7d71aa8070015
#
_entry.id   0348d288066680c494b7d71aa8070015
#
_cell.length_a   1.000
_cell.length_b   1.000
_cell.length_c   1.000
_cell.angle_alpha   90.00
_cell.angle_beta   90.00
_cell.angle_gamma   90.00
#
_symmetry.space_group_name_H-M   'P 1'
#
loop_
_entity.id
_entity.type
_entity.pdbx_description
1 polymer ?
#
loop_
_entity_poly.entity_id
_entity_poly.type
_entity_poly.pdbx_seq_one_letter_code
_entity_poly.pdbx_strand_id
1 'polypeptide(L)'
;TTGAVVVSGGVGINNDLHVGGDITAFSSSDINLKDNINVIPNALDKVNAISGNTFTWKSGKGDDTGVIAQEIEALGLPGVTETRDDGTKAVRYEKLVPVLIQAIKELSAKVDALS
;
A
#
# COMPACT_ATOMS: atom_id res chain seq x y z
N THR A 1 -4.25 27.54 0.99
CA THR A 1 -5.06 26.49 1.62
C THR A 1 -6.38 27.09 2.11
N THR A 2 -7.47 26.47 1.75
CA THR A 2 -8.81 26.91 2.15
C THR A 2 -9.55 25.76 2.83
N GLY A 3 -10.55 26.10 3.65
CA GLY A 3 -11.38 25.16 4.38
C GLY A 3 -11.81 25.71 5.72
N ALA A 4 -12.80 25.07 6.35
CA ALA A 4 -13.29 25.50 7.66
C ALA A 4 -12.25 25.26 8.77
N VAL A 5 -11.37 24.28 8.58
CA VAL A 5 -10.26 23.97 9.50
C VAL A 5 -8.95 24.02 8.73
N VAL A 6 -8.00 24.83 9.19
CA VAL A 6 -6.66 24.94 8.61
C VAL A 6 -5.64 24.66 9.70
N VAL A 7 -4.77 23.67 9.49
CA VAL A 7 -3.76 23.25 10.46
C VAL A 7 -2.38 23.43 9.83
N SER A 8 -1.51 24.21 10.50
CA SER A 8 -0.14 24.50 10.01
C SER A 8 0.85 23.36 10.29
N GLY A 9 0.53 22.47 11.22
CA GLY A 9 1.38 21.32 11.56
C GLY A 9 0.73 20.02 11.15
N GLY A 10 1.22 18.94 11.74
CA GLY A 10 0.64 17.62 11.52
C GLY A 10 -0.64 17.41 12.31
N VAL A 11 -1.45 16.45 11.88
CA VAL A 11 -2.64 16.00 12.60
C VAL A 11 -2.49 14.51 12.87
N GLY A 12 -2.61 14.11 14.13
CA GLY A 12 -2.61 12.72 14.55
C GLY A 12 -4.04 12.27 14.88
N ILE A 13 -4.45 11.14 14.35
CA ILE A 13 -5.76 10.55 14.61
C ILE A 13 -5.55 9.08 15.00
N ASN A 14 -5.97 8.72 16.22
CA ASN A 14 -5.76 7.36 16.74
C ASN A 14 -6.67 6.31 16.11
N ASN A 15 -7.87 6.72 15.73
CA ASN A 15 -8.84 5.81 15.11
C ASN A 15 -9.08 6.21 13.65
N ASP A 16 -10.30 6.13 13.20
CA ASP A 16 -10.66 6.30 11.81
C ASP A 16 -10.82 7.75 11.40
N LEU A 17 -10.56 8.03 10.15
CA LEU A 17 -10.90 9.26 9.47
C LEU A 17 -11.84 8.93 8.32
N HIS A 18 -13.03 9.51 8.32
CA HIS A 18 -14.01 9.35 7.24
C HIS A 18 -14.10 10.65 6.45
N VAL A 19 -13.77 10.58 5.16
CA VAL A 19 -13.80 11.74 4.26
C VAL A 19 -14.85 11.49 3.20
N GLY A 20 -15.89 12.32 3.18
CA GLY A 20 -16.98 12.21 2.22
C GLY A 20 -16.68 12.84 0.85
N GLY A 21 -15.65 13.69 0.79
CA GLY A 21 -15.18 14.30 -0.45
C GLY A 21 -13.81 13.75 -0.85
N ASP A 22 -13.12 14.53 -1.66
CA ASP A 22 -11.80 14.16 -2.16
C ASP A 22 -10.70 14.41 -1.14
N ILE A 23 -9.62 13.64 -1.25
CA ILE A 23 -8.38 13.84 -0.50
C ILE A 23 -7.29 14.23 -1.49
N THR A 24 -6.66 15.39 -1.26
CA THR A 24 -5.47 15.81 -2.00
C THR A 24 -4.27 15.70 -1.06
N ALA A 25 -3.37 14.78 -1.34
CA ALA A 25 -2.20 14.55 -0.51
C ALA A 25 -0.97 14.36 -1.39
N PHE A 26 0.14 15.01 -1.00
CA PHE A 26 1.43 14.87 -1.68
C PHE A 26 2.43 14.27 -0.71
N SER A 27 2.79 13.01 -0.92
CA SER A 27 3.79 12.32 -0.11
C SER A 27 5.19 12.63 -0.61
N SER A 28 6.11 12.92 0.31
CA SER A 28 7.51 13.15 -0.04
C SER A 28 8.10 11.93 -0.74
N SER A 29 8.80 12.16 -1.85
CA SER A 29 9.46 11.09 -2.61
C SER A 29 10.72 11.59 -3.34
N ASP A 30 11.26 12.72 -2.91
CA ASP A 30 12.46 13.31 -3.47
C ASP A 30 13.65 12.37 -3.24
N ILE A 31 14.46 12.17 -4.28
CA ILE A 31 15.66 11.31 -4.20
C ILE A 31 16.63 11.78 -3.12
N ASN A 32 16.68 13.10 -2.88
CA ASN A 32 17.59 13.69 -1.88
C ASN A 32 17.19 13.35 -0.44
N LEU A 33 15.99 12.81 -0.22
CA LEU A 33 15.51 12.41 1.10
C LEU A 33 15.69 10.92 1.36
N LYS A 34 16.24 10.19 0.39
CA LYS A 34 16.31 8.72 0.42
C LYS A 34 17.74 8.22 0.35
N ASP A 35 18.04 7.22 1.16
CA ASP A 35 19.30 6.48 1.13
C ASP A 35 19.05 5.03 0.76
N ASN A 36 20.09 4.33 0.33
CA ASN A 36 20.06 2.88 0.08
C ASN A 36 18.93 2.47 -0.86
N ILE A 37 18.81 3.20 -1.98
CA ILE A 37 17.76 2.97 -2.95
C ILE A 37 18.08 1.69 -3.73
N ASN A 38 17.22 0.68 -3.60
CA ASN A 38 17.38 -0.60 -4.28
C ASN A 38 16.08 -0.95 -5.01
N VAL A 39 16.20 -1.43 -6.22
CA VAL A 39 15.07 -1.97 -6.97
C VAL A 39 14.55 -3.22 -6.25
N ILE A 40 13.23 -3.35 -6.13
CA ILE A 40 12.62 -4.52 -5.49
C ILE A 40 12.92 -5.76 -6.34
N PRO A 41 13.63 -6.76 -5.77
CA PRO A 41 13.95 -7.97 -6.52
C PRO A 41 12.76 -8.93 -6.54
N ASN A 42 12.68 -9.76 -7.60
CA ASN A 42 11.68 -10.82 -7.72
C ASN A 42 10.25 -10.31 -7.51
N ALA A 43 9.95 -9.14 -8.10
CA ALA A 43 8.68 -8.47 -7.88
C ALA A 43 7.51 -9.24 -8.49
N LEU A 44 7.70 -9.89 -9.64
CA LEU A 44 6.65 -10.70 -10.25
C LEU A 44 6.30 -11.92 -9.37
N ASP A 45 7.31 -12.57 -8.79
CA ASP A 45 7.09 -13.67 -7.85
C ASP A 45 6.34 -13.19 -6.61
N LYS A 46 6.67 -11.99 -6.13
CA LYS A 46 5.97 -11.39 -4.98
C LYS A 46 4.49 -11.14 -5.30
N VAL A 47 4.20 -10.61 -6.48
CA VAL A 47 2.81 -10.37 -6.91
C VAL A 47 2.06 -11.69 -7.05
N ASN A 48 2.72 -12.74 -7.56
CA ASN A 48 2.11 -14.05 -7.68
C ASN A 48 1.85 -14.73 -6.33
N ALA A 49 2.47 -14.26 -5.26
CA ALA A 49 2.29 -14.79 -3.90
C ALA A 49 1.16 -14.09 -3.12
N ILE A 50 0.58 -13.04 -3.67
CA ILE A 50 -0.52 -12.31 -3.04
C ILE A 50 -1.78 -12.39 -3.90
N SER A 51 -2.90 -11.94 -3.36
CA SER A 51 -4.17 -12.01 -4.07
C SER A 51 -4.99 -10.73 -3.93
N GLY A 52 -5.78 -10.44 -4.95
CA GLY A 52 -6.82 -9.41 -4.88
C GLY A 52 -8.15 -10.09 -4.60
N ASN A 53 -8.91 -9.61 -3.64
CA ASN A 53 -10.08 -10.31 -3.14
C ASN A 53 -11.26 -9.39 -2.94
N THR A 54 -12.46 -9.97 -3.09
CA THR A 54 -13.65 -9.43 -2.46
C THR A 54 -13.96 -10.27 -1.22
N PHE A 55 -14.57 -9.67 -0.22
CA PHE A 55 -14.84 -10.33 1.04
C PHE A 55 -16.00 -9.65 1.77
N THR A 56 -16.47 -10.28 2.84
CA THR A 56 -17.48 -9.71 3.73
C THR A 56 -16.85 -9.49 5.10
N TRP A 57 -17.00 -8.29 5.65
CA TRP A 57 -16.51 -7.98 7.00
C TRP A 57 -17.29 -8.77 8.05
N LYS A 58 -16.59 -9.48 8.92
CA LYS A 58 -17.21 -10.18 10.06
C LYS A 58 -17.95 -9.23 11.01
N SER A 59 -17.53 -7.96 11.02
CA SER A 59 -18.13 -6.92 11.88
C SER A 59 -19.51 -6.46 11.44
N GLY A 60 -19.99 -6.91 10.27
CA GLY A 60 -21.28 -6.50 9.72
C GLY A 60 -21.24 -5.24 8.86
N LYS A 61 -20.06 -4.71 8.53
CA LYS A 61 -19.91 -3.53 7.64
C LYS A 61 -20.33 -3.79 6.20
N GLY A 62 -20.53 -5.07 5.82
CA GLY A 62 -20.90 -5.44 4.46
C GLY A 62 -19.74 -5.95 3.64
N ASP A 63 -19.95 -6.02 2.33
CA ASP A 63 -18.96 -6.54 1.38
C ASP A 63 -17.95 -5.46 1.00
N ASP A 64 -16.73 -5.87 0.73
CA ASP A 64 -15.63 -4.96 0.41
C ASP A 64 -14.60 -5.66 -0.49
N THR A 65 -13.60 -4.91 -0.90
CA THR A 65 -12.53 -5.37 -1.79
C THR A 65 -11.17 -5.00 -1.19
N GLY A 66 -10.23 -5.91 -1.25
CA GLY A 66 -8.89 -5.62 -0.74
C GLY A 66 -7.93 -6.80 -0.84
N VAL A 67 -6.80 -6.63 -0.19
CA VAL A 67 -5.76 -7.66 -0.07
C VAL A 67 -5.82 -8.32 1.30
N ILE A 68 -5.03 -9.37 1.48
CA ILE A 68 -4.88 -10.06 2.77
C ILE A 68 -3.56 -9.61 3.41
N ALA A 69 -3.63 -8.95 4.56
CA ALA A 69 -2.46 -8.36 5.21
C ALA A 69 -1.37 -9.38 5.49
N GLN A 70 -1.73 -10.61 5.88
CA GLN A 70 -0.77 -11.67 6.16
C GLN A 70 0.03 -12.06 4.92
N GLU A 71 -0.59 -12.08 3.74
CA GLU A 71 0.12 -12.34 2.48
C GLU A 71 1.12 -11.22 2.16
N ILE A 72 0.71 -9.97 2.38
CA ILE A 72 1.58 -8.81 2.13
C ILE A 72 2.75 -8.80 3.11
N GLU A 73 2.50 -9.09 4.39
CA GLU A 73 3.55 -9.15 5.42
C GLU A 73 4.62 -10.17 5.06
N ALA A 74 4.22 -11.31 4.52
CA ALA A 74 5.14 -12.38 4.13
C ALA A 74 6.11 -11.97 3.03
N LEU A 75 5.82 -10.90 2.27
CA LEU A 75 6.73 -10.39 1.24
C LEU A 75 7.97 -9.73 1.84
N GLY A 76 7.92 -9.30 3.10
CA GLY A 76 9.03 -8.67 3.79
C GLY A 76 9.38 -7.27 3.31
N LEU A 77 8.45 -6.56 2.68
CA LEU A 77 8.69 -5.19 2.20
C LEU A 77 8.57 -4.19 3.37
N PRO A 78 9.57 -3.31 3.56
CA PRO A 78 9.52 -2.36 4.67
C PRO A 78 8.41 -1.31 4.49
N GLY A 79 7.75 -0.98 5.59
CA GLY A 79 6.79 0.13 5.64
C GLY A 79 5.42 -0.16 5.04
N VAL A 80 5.13 -1.39 4.64
CA VAL A 80 3.87 -1.73 3.93
C VAL A 80 2.80 -2.24 4.88
N THR A 81 3.17 -2.98 5.92
CA THR A 81 2.22 -3.54 6.89
C THR A 81 2.57 -3.09 8.30
N GLU A 82 1.56 -3.10 9.16
CA GLU A 82 1.77 -2.91 10.60
C GLU A 82 0.83 -3.84 11.37
N THR A 83 1.23 -4.17 12.58
CA THR A 83 0.39 -4.92 13.53
C THR A 83 -0.09 -3.94 14.59
N ARG A 84 -1.41 -3.84 14.74
CA ARG A 84 -2.04 -2.97 15.74
C ARG A 84 -1.98 -3.61 17.11
N ASP A 85 -2.30 -2.83 18.16
CA ASP A 85 -2.22 -3.28 19.55
C ASP A 85 -3.11 -4.49 19.83
N ASP A 86 -4.23 -4.63 19.13
CA ASP A 86 -5.14 -5.77 19.26
C ASP A 86 -4.68 -7.02 18.48
N GLY A 87 -3.52 -6.95 17.83
CA GLY A 87 -2.97 -8.04 17.04
C GLY A 87 -3.44 -8.09 15.59
N THR A 88 -4.41 -7.27 15.20
CA THR A 88 -4.84 -7.22 13.80
C THR A 88 -3.82 -6.50 12.93
N LYS A 89 -3.76 -6.89 11.67
CA LYS A 89 -2.78 -6.35 10.72
C LYS A 89 -3.44 -5.41 9.73
N ALA A 90 -2.69 -4.38 9.35
CA ALA A 90 -3.14 -3.36 8.42
C ALA A 90 -2.13 -3.16 7.30
N VAL A 91 -2.59 -2.66 6.16
CA VAL A 91 -1.79 -2.47 4.96
C VAL A 91 -1.87 -1.01 4.51
N ARG A 92 -0.72 -0.43 4.18
CA ARG A 92 -0.65 0.83 3.46
C ARG A 92 -0.75 0.51 1.97
N TYR A 93 -1.96 0.56 1.43
CA TYR A 93 -2.24 0.14 0.06
C TYR A 93 -1.39 0.85 -0.98
N GLU A 94 -1.10 2.16 -0.79
CA GLU A 94 -0.29 2.94 -1.73
C GLU A 94 1.14 2.41 -1.87
N LYS A 95 1.64 1.68 -0.88
CA LYS A 95 2.99 1.10 -0.92
C LYS A 95 3.09 -0.17 -1.76
N LEU A 96 1.96 -0.67 -2.25
CA LEU A 96 1.94 -1.77 -3.21
C LEU A 96 2.29 -1.30 -4.63
N VAL A 97 2.13 -0.01 -4.91
CA VAL A 97 2.44 0.54 -6.24
C VAL A 97 3.88 0.24 -6.67
N PRO A 98 4.92 0.44 -5.85
CA PRO A 98 6.30 0.13 -6.27
C PRO A 98 6.52 -1.34 -6.66
N VAL A 99 5.94 -2.30 -5.93
CA VAL A 99 6.10 -3.71 -6.27
C VAL A 99 5.35 -4.04 -7.57
N LEU A 100 4.20 -3.41 -7.79
CA LEU A 100 3.46 -3.58 -9.05
C LEU A 100 4.26 -3.01 -10.24
N ILE A 101 4.92 -1.86 -10.07
CA ILE A 101 5.78 -1.26 -11.11
C ILE A 101 6.86 -2.26 -11.52
N GLN A 102 7.59 -2.82 -10.55
CA GLN A 102 8.68 -3.75 -10.85
C GLN A 102 8.17 -5.08 -11.37
N ALA A 103 7.02 -5.57 -10.90
CA ALA A 103 6.41 -6.79 -11.42
C ALA A 103 6.01 -6.64 -12.89
N ILE A 104 5.43 -5.50 -13.27
CA ILE A 104 5.08 -5.20 -14.65
C ILE A 104 6.33 -5.18 -15.52
N LYS A 105 7.41 -4.55 -15.05
CA LYS A 105 8.67 -4.49 -15.81
C LYS A 105 9.28 -5.88 -15.99
N GLU A 106 9.25 -6.73 -14.97
CA GLU A 106 9.73 -8.11 -15.06
C GLU A 106 8.87 -8.93 -16.03
N LEU A 107 7.55 -8.75 -15.97
CA LEU A 107 6.63 -9.42 -16.90
C LEU A 107 6.86 -8.96 -18.32
N SER A 108 7.04 -7.67 -18.55
CA SER A 108 7.35 -7.11 -19.87
C SER A 108 8.61 -7.71 -20.45
N ALA A 109 9.66 -7.86 -19.63
CA ALA A 109 10.91 -8.48 -20.07
C ALA A 109 10.72 -9.94 -20.45
N LYS A 110 9.88 -10.68 -19.69
CA LYS A 110 9.56 -12.09 -20.02
C LYS A 110 8.79 -12.20 -21.33
N VAL A 111 7.84 -11.32 -21.58
CA VAL A 111 7.09 -11.29 -22.83
C VAL A 111 8.01 -10.98 -24.01
N ASP A 112 8.90 -10.00 -23.86
CA ASP A 112 9.87 -9.64 -24.90
C ASP A 112 10.80 -10.83 -25.22
N ALA A 113 11.18 -11.62 -24.22
CA ALA A 113 12.04 -12.79 -24.41
C ALA A 113 11.34 -13.92 -25.19
N LEU A 114 10.00 -13.91 -25.26
CA LEU A 114 9.22 -14.92 -25.99
C LEU A 114 8.96 -14.55 -27.45
N SER A 115 9.27 -13.32 -27.83
CA SER A 115 9.02 -12.81 -29.20
C SER A 115 10.23 -12.87 -30.11
#